data_a73754fde7e6d3cf9b5a6b1bd8fe2a41
#
_entry.id   a73754fde7e6d3cf9b5a6b1bd8fe2a41
#
_cell.length_a   1.000
_cell.length_b   1.000
_cell.length_c   1.000
_cell.angle_alpha   90.00
_cell.angle_beta   90.00
_cell.angle_gamma   90.00
#
_symmetry.space_group_name_H-M   'P 1'
#
loop_
_entity.id
_entity.type
_entity.pdbx_description
1 polymer ?
#
loop_
_entity_poly.entity_id
_entity_poly.type
_entity_poly.pdbx_seq_one_letter_code
_entity_poly.pdbx_strand_id
1 'polypeptide(L)'
;MNKYFDSAIALTSICSVGLATLTFAEDAISYEPIDTVKNIQLQRLDYSLSTNLKNWETTTPNILSKPKPRSVLPDAINIVKEFEGFESQAYIDTDGTPVIGYGLSSIAGTPVKIGDRISTQEADLALNRQLNEIQQTLNQSITVNLSNHQLSAIASLSFNVGVDFIGNSTLIKKLNAGDYNGAADEFLRWDKANIGGKLVQMPGLARRRQAERQLFLNADR
;
A
#
# COMPACT_ATOMS: atom_id res chain seq x y z
N MET A 1 -12.43 24.38 -8.57
CA MET A 1 -13.28 24.51 -7.37
C MET A 1 -13.72 23.11 -6.96
N ASN A 2 -12.87 22.38 -6.27
CA ASN A 2 -13.16 21.05 -5.71
C ASN A 2 -13.51 21.24 -4.23
N LYS A 3 -14.81 21.14 -3.92
CA LYS A 3 -15.31 21.05 -2.55
C LYS A 3 -15.17 19.61 -2.05
N TYR A 4 -14.05 19.26 -1.52
CA TYR A 4 -13.89 18.11 -0.61
C TYR A 4 -12.57 18.27 0.14
N PHE A 5 -12.49 19.29 0.99
CA PHE A 5 -11.58 19.32 2.12
C PHE A 5 -12.21 20.19 3.20
N ASP A 6 -13.03 19.56 4.01
CA ASP A 6 -13.27 20.00 5.37
C ASP A 6 -13.59 18.76 6.19
N SER A 7 -12.64 18.33 6.95
CA SER A 7 -12.81 17.70 8.26
C SER A 7 -11.45 17.35 8.83
N ALA A 8 -10.76 18.37 9.33
CA ALA A 8 -9.73 18.16 10.33
C ALA A 8 -10.45 17.89 11.67
N ILE A 9 -10.60 16.64 12.04
CA ILE A 9 -10.96 16.27 13.41
C ILE A 9 -9.66 16.08 14.17
N ALA A 10 -9.29 17.10 14.93
CA ALA A 10 -8.28 17.00 15.98
C ALA A 10 -8.83 16.14 17.12
N LEU A 11 -8.44 14.88 17.18
CA LEU A 11 -8.63 14.03 18.35
C LEU A 11 -7.41 14.20 19.27
N THR A 12 -7.50 15.15 20.19
CA THR A 12 -6.65 15.18 21.38
C THR A 12 -7.09 14.06 22.32
N SER A 13 -6.44 12.91 22.24
CA SER A 13 -6.60 11.85 23.24
C SER A 13 -5.64 12.14 24.40
N ILE A 14 -6.20 12.68 25.48
CA ILE A 14 -5.52 12.73 26.77
C ILE A 14 -5.58 11.33 27.37
N CYS A 15 -4.49 10.59 27.25
CA CYS A 15 -4.33 9.31 27.96
C CYS A 15 -3.72 9.59 29.34
N SER A 16 -4.58 9.74 30.35
CA SER A 16 -4.17 9.71 31.75
C SER A 16 -3.82 8.27 32.12
N VAL A 17 -2.54 7.98 32.23
CA VAL A 17 -2.02 6.71 32.71
C VAL A 17 -2.17 6.70 34.23
N GLY A 18 -3.18 5.99 34.70
CA GLY A 18 -3.30 5.62 36.09
C GLY A 18 -2.28 4.53 36.41
N LEU A 19 -1.32 4.85 37.28
CA LEU A 19 -0.35 3.91 37.83
C LEU A 19 -1.10 2.97 38.78
N ALA A 20 -1.41 1.75 38.34
CA ALA A 20 -1.81 0.67 39.23
C ALA A 20 -0.57 -0.07 39.71
N THR A 21 -0.19 0.11 40.96
CA THR A 21 0.82 -0.71 41.62
C THR A 21 0.23 -2.07 41.94
N LEU A 22 0.66 -3.10 41.21
CA LEU A 22 0.39 -4.50 41.55
C LEU A 22 1.43 -4.93 42.58
N THR A 23 1.00 -5.10 43.82
CA THR A 23 1.77 -5.80 44.86
C THR A 23 1.57 -7.30 44.64
N PHE A 24 2.62 -8.01 44.27
CA PHE A 24 2.64 -9.47 44.28
C PHE A 24 2.91 -9.96 45.69
N ALA A 25 2.00 -10.75 46.25
CA ALA A 25 2.24 -11.52 47.45
C ALA A 25 3.10 -12.74 47.04
N GLU A 26 4.24 -12.90 47.69
CA GLU A 26 5.06 -14.09 47.58
C GLU A 26 4.40 -15.23 48.39
N ASP A 27 3.65 -16.09 47.70
CA ASP A 27 3.28 -17.40 48.26
C ASP A 27 4.35 -18.41 47.88
N ALA A 28 5.05 -18.89 48.89
CA ALA A 28 6.05 -19.93 48.81
C ALA A 28 5.44 -21.26 48.35
N ILE A 29 5.71 -21.65 47.11
CA ILE A 29 5.36 -22.98 46.59
C ILE A 29 6.44 -23.96 47.05
N SER A 30 6.09 -24.85 47.97
CA SER A 30 6.92 -25.99 48.37
C SER A 30 6.95 -27.01 47.24
N TYR A 31 8.13 -27.34 46.75
CA TYR A 31 8.35 -28.41 45.78
C TYR A 31 8.45 -29.77 46.50
N GLU A 32 7.52 -30.65 46.21
CA GLU A 32 7.63 -32.07 46.49
C GLU A 32 8.38 -32.78 45.35
N PRO A 33 9.26 -33.78 45.60
CA PRO A 33 9.99 -34.46 44.55
C PRO A 33 9.09 -35.36 43.72
N ILE A 34 9.14 -35.19 42.39
CA ILE A 34 8.37 -35.90 41.40
C ILE A 34 8.87 -37.35 41.29
N ASP A 35 8.00 -38.31 41.54
CA ASP A 35 8.23 -39.74 41.48
C ASP A 35 8.75 -40.20 40.10
N THR A 36 9.69 -41.16 40.16
CA THR A 36 10.40 -41.76 39.01
C THR A 36 9.50 -42.41 37.95
N VAL A 37 8.24 -42.66 38.27
CA VAL A 37 7.27 -43.34 37.36
C VAL A 37 6.72 -42.39 36.30
N LYS A 38 6.68 -41.08 36.55
CA LYS A 38 6.25 -40.07 35.53
C LYS A 38 7.25 -39.86 34.40
N ASN A 39 8.52 -40.17 34.66
CA ASN A 39 9.59 -39.94 33.68
C ASN A 39 9.56 -40.91 32.50
N ILE A 40 9.06 -42.16 32.71
CA ILE A 40 8.96 -43.15 31.60
C ILE A 40 7.82 -42.82 30.67
N GLN A 41 6.75 -42.23 31.15
CA GLN A 41 5.59 -41.88 30.33
C GLN A 41 5.82 -40.61 29.49
N LEU A 42 6.62 -39.67 30.03
CA LEU A 42 7.03 -38.47 29.30
C LEU A 42 8.03 -38.79 28.16
N GLN A 43 8.96 -39.71 28.38
CA GLN A 43 9.91 -40.15 27.34
C GLN A 43 9.20 -40.89 26.19
N ARG A 44 8.11 -41.63 26.46
CA ARG A 44 7.30 -42.25 25.39
C ARG A 44 6.48 -41.27 24.61
N LEU A 45 6.01 -40.20 25.24
CA LEU A 45 5.29 -39.09 24.54
C LEU A 45 6.23 -38.28 23.67
N ASP A 46 7.45 -37.98 24.14
CA ASP A 46 8.46 -37.26 23.35
C ASP A 46 8.90 -38.05 22.12
N TYR A 47 9.06 -39.38 22.22
CA TYR A 47 9.43 -40.20 21.06
C TYR A 47 8.29 -40.30 20.04
N SER A 48 7.04 -40.36 20.47
CA SER A 48 5.86 -40.33 19.60
C SER A 48 5.63 -38.98 18.93
N LEU A 49 5.90 -37.88 19.64
CA LEU A 49 5.82 -36.53 19.09
C LEU A 49 6.96 -36.25 18.11
N SER A 50 8.18 -36.73 18.40
CA SER A 50 9.33 -36.49 17.50
C SER A 50 9.24 -37.26 16.17
N THR A 51 8.60 -38.43 16.16
CA THR A 51 8.36 -39.20 14.91
C THR A 51 7.20 -38.61 14.10
N ASN A 52 6.18 -38.04 14.73
CA ASN A 52 5.11 -37.35 14.04
C ASN A 52 5.54 -35.98 13.51
N LEU A 53 6.45 -35.26 14.20
CA LEU A 53 6.99 -33.99 13.75
C LEU A 53 7.87 -34.11 12.50
N LYS A 54 8.57 -35.23 12.30
CA LYS A 54 9.39 -35.46 11.10
C LYS A 54 8.54 -35.71 9.84
N ASN A 55 7.31 -36.17 9.99
CA ASN A 55 6.42 -36.46 8.86
C ASN A 55 5.49 -35.29 8.48
N TRP A 56 5.33 -34.25 9.33
CA TRP A 56 4.48 -33.10 8.99
C TRP A 56 5.20 -32.07 8.10
N GLU A 57 6.53 -32.00 8.18
CA GLU A 57 7.33 -31.07 7.36
C GLU A 57 7.30 -31.43 5.86
N THR A 58 6.97 -32.70 5.52
CA THR A 58 6.92 -33.15 4.12
C THR A 58 5.53 -33.07 3.49
N THR A 59 4.47 -32.82 4.28
CA THR A 59 3.08 -32.92 3.80
C THR A 59 2.28 -31.61 3.99
N THR A 60 2.85 -30.58 4.59
CA THR A 60 2.17 -29.27 4.57
C THR A 60 2.34 -28.65 3.19
N PRO A 61 1.25 -28.46 2.42
CA PRO A 61 1.34 -27.57 1.28
C PRO A 61 1.89 -26.25 1.83
N ASN A 62 2.81 -25.64 1.11
CA ASN A 62 3.50 -24.39 1.45
C ASN A 62 2.50 -23.22 1.55
N ILE A 63 1.60 -23.27 2.55
CA ILE A 63 0.51 -22.30 2.79
C ILE A 63 1.04 -21.06 3.55
N LEU A 64 2.29 -21.07 4.01
CA LEU A 64 2.88 -20.02 4.83
C LEU A 64 4.10 -19.34 4.22
N SER A 65 4.32 -19.44 2.91
CA SER A 65 5.15 -18.43 2.29
C SER A 65 4.37 -17.11 2.36
N LYS A 66 4.72 -16.24 3.31
CA LYS A 66 4.27 -14.84 3.26
C LYS A 66 4.46 -14.39 1.83
N PRO A 67 3.41 -13.86 1.15
CA PRO A 67 3.57 -13.37 -0.21
C PRO A 67 4.79 -12.46 -0.22
N LYS A 68 5.72 -12.72 -1.16
CA LYS A 68 6.91 -11.89 -1.35
C LYS A 68 6.43 -10.45 -1.40
N PRO A 69 7.01 -9.52 -0.61
CA PRO A 69 6.60 -8.13 -0.67
C PRO A 69 6.61 -7.67 -2.12
N ARG A 70 5.46 -7.28 -2.63
CA ARG A 70 5.33 -6.73 -3.97
C ARG A 70 6.01 -5.37 -3.96
N SER A 71 6.66 -5.01 -5.02
CA SER A 71 7.25 -3.67 -5.17
C SER A 71 6.72 -3.03 -6.45
N VAL A 72 6.52 -1.73 -6.41
CA VAL A 72 6.21 -0.95 -7.61
C VAL A 72 7.39 -1.06 -8.55
N LEU A 73 7.13 -1.49 -9.80
CA LEU A 73 8.17 -1.66 -10.81
C LEU A 73 8.67 -0.32 -11.36
N PRO A 74 9.88 -0.28 -11.93
CA PRO A 74 10.37 0.87 -12.67
C PRO A 74 9.38 1.39 -13.73
N ASP A 75 8.55 0.52 -14.30
CA ASP A 75 7.54 0.90 -15.30
C ASP A 75 6.50 1.89 -14.77
N ALA A 76 6.04 1.72 -13.50
CA ALA A 76 5.14 2.70 -12.88
C ALA A 76 5.82 4.07 -12.73
N ILE A 77 7.10 4.06 -12.30
CA ILE A 77 7.91 5.26 -12.15
C ILE A 77 8.06 5.94 -13.51
N ASN A 78 8.35 5.15 -14.57
CA ASN A 78 8.50 5.68 -15.94
C ASN A 78 7.20 6.29 -16.46
N ILE A 79 6.05 5.63 -16.28
CA ILE A 79 4.74 6.18 -16.67
C ILE A 79 4.48 7.50 -15.93
N VAL A 80 4.68 7.55 -14.62
CA VAL A 80 4.47 8.79 -13.87
C VAL A 80 5.39 9.89 -14.38
N LYS A 81 6.68 9.64 -14.55
CA LYS A 81 7.64 10.63 -15.07
C LYS A 81 7.29 11.13 -16.46
N GLU A 82 6.84 10.23 -17.35
CA GLU A 82 6.44 10.57 -18.72
C GLU A 82 5.25 11.53 -18.77
N PHE A 83 4.24 11.28 -17.92
CA PHE A 83 2.98 12.03 -17.97
C PHE A 83 2.96 13.28 -17.08
N GLU A 84 3.70 13.29 -15.96
CA GLU A 84 3.79 14.47 -15.09
C GLU A 84 4.83 15.49 -15.58
N GLY A 85 5.90 15.03 -16.23
CA GLY A 85 7.07 15.86 -16.52
C GLY A 85 7.90 16.19 -15.27
N PHE A 86 8.97 16.97 -15.43
CA PHE A 86 9.83 17.37 -14.32
C PHE A 86 10.00 18.88 -14.26
N GLU A 87 9.66 19.47 -13.10
CA GLU A 87 9.87 20.89 -12.83
C GLU A 87 10.80 21.09 -11.62
N SER A 88 11.96 21.71 -11.85
CA SER A 88 12.98 21.91 -10.81
C SER A 88 12.65 23.00 -9.80
N GLN A 89 11.64 23.83 -10.08
CA GLN A 89 11.18 24.94 -9.23
C GLN A 89 9.70 24.73 -8.92
N ALA A 90 9.32 25.10 -7.68
CA ALA A 90 7.93 25.04 -7.29
C ALA A 90 7.06 25.99 -8.12
N TYR A 91 5.91 25.49 -8.56
CA TYR A 91 4.91 26.25 -9.30
C TYR A 91 3.51 26.00 -8.73
N ILE A 92 2.54 26.82 -9.13
CA ILE A 92 1.15 26.64 -8.75
C ILE A 92 0.46 25.73 -9.77
N ASP A 93 -0.09 24.63 -9.32
CA ASP A 93 -0.90 23.73 -10.17
C ASP A 93 -2.28 24.33 -10.46
N THR A 94 -3.03 23.71 -11.34
CA THR A 94 -4.35 24.18 -11.81
C THR A 94 -5.40 24.31 -10.71
N ASP A 95 -5.24 23.59 -9.60
CA ASP A 95 -6.08 23.66 -8.39
C ASP A 95 -5.63 24.72 -7.37
N GLY A 96 -4.50 25.41 -7.64
CA GLY A 96 -3.93 26.42 -6.76
C GLY A 96 -2.92 25.89 -5.74
N THR A 97 -2.59 24.59 -5.78
CA THR A 97 -1.63 23.96 -4.86
C THR A 97 -0.19 24.18 -5.35
N PRO A 98 0.77 24.60 -4.47
CA PRO A 98 2.19 24.60 -4.81
C PRO A 98 2.70 23.16 -4.98
N VAL A 99 3.33 22.89 -6.11
CA VAL A 99 3.90 21.56 -6.45
C VAL A 99 5.30 21.71 -7.03
N ILE A 100 6.09 20.63 -7.00
CA ILE A 100 7.47 20.59 -7.49
C ILE A 100 7.83 19.20 -8.01
N GLY A 101 8.87 19.09 -8.80
CA GLY A 101 9.37 17.81 -9.32
C GLY A 101 8.38 17.18 -10.30
N TYR A 102 7.81 16.09 -9.93
CA TYR A 102 6.77 15.36 -10.69
C TYR A 102 5.35 15.65 -10.17
N GLY A 103 5.06 16.93 -9.88
CA GLY A 103 3.75 17.34 -9.36
C GLY A 103 3.56 17.05 -7.85
N LEU A 104 4.63 16.93 -7.09
CA LEU A 104 4.58 16.62 -5.66
C LEU A 104 4.20 17.85 -4.84
N SER A 105 3.18 17.77 -4.02
CA SER A 105 2.76 18.86 -3.10
C SER A 105 3.50 18.85 -1.76
N SER A 106 4.24 17.78 -1.47
CA SER A 106 5.10 17.69 -0.29
C SER A 106 6.35 16.86 -0.57
N ILE A 107 7.45 17.21 0.09
CA ILE A 107 8.71 16.45 0.05
C ILE A 107 9.04 15.98 1.46
N ALA A 108 9.11 14.68 1.66
CA ALA A 108 9.37 14.04 2.95
C ALA A 108 8.44 14.55 4.08
N GLY A 109 7.15 14.76 3.77
CA GLY A 109 6.13 15.25 4.70
C GLY A 109 6.14 16.77 4.92
N THR A 110 7.06 17.51 4.28
CA THR A 110 7.08 18.97 4.32
C THR A 110 6.33 19.53 3.11
N PRO A 111 5.28 20.35 3.30
CA PRO A 111 4.57 20.99 2.18
C PRO A 111 5.49 21.86 1.33
N VAL A 112 5.31 21.77 0.01
CA VAL A 112 6.03 22.58 -0.98
C VAL A 112 5.58 24.04 -0.88
N LYS A 113 6.54 24.96 -1.03
CA LYS A 113 6.30 26.41 -1.05
C LYS A 113 6.87 27.02 -2.33
N ILE A 114 6.24 28.09 -2.80
CA ILE A 114 6.78 28.86 -3.92
C ILE A 114 8.17 29.40 -3.56
N GLY A 115 9.13 29.16 -4.44
CA GLY A 115 10.56 29.45 -4.24
C GLY A 115 11.40 28.21 -3.92
N ASP A 116 10.78 27.08 -3.57
CA ASP A 116 11.49 25.83 -3.37
C ASP A 116 12.11 25.32 -4.68
N ARG A 117 13.23 24.63 -4.55
CA ARG A 117 13.97 24.00 -5.65
C ARG A 117 14.26 22.54 -5.31
N ILE A 118 14.26 21.69 -6.34
CA ILE A 118 14.55 20.28 -6.21
C ILE A 118 15.43 19.80 -7.37
N SER A 119 16.37 18.92 -7.10
CA SER A 119 17.10 18.19 -8.13
C SER A 119 16.27 17.00 -8.64
N THR A 120 16.60 16.50 -9.83
CA THR A 120 15.97 15.29 -10.37
C THR A 120 16.14 14.10 -9.42
N GLN A 121 17.32 13.96 -8.81
CA GLN A 121 17.59 12.87 -7.87
C GLN A 121 16.70 12.93 -6.62
N GLU A 122 16.51 14.13 -6.04
CA GLU A 122 15.63 14.31 -4.89
C GLU A 122 14.15 14.07 -5.26
N ALA A 123 13.73 14.52 -6.45
CA ALA A 123 12.40 14.27 -6.97
C ALA A 123 12.14 12.77 -7.21
N ASP A 124 13.14 12.05 -7.72
CA ASP A 124 13.08 10.59 -7.90
C ASP A 124 12.91 9.86 -6.57
N LEU A 125 13.65 10.27 -5.54
CA LEU A 125 13.51 9.70 -4.20
C LEU A 125 12.13 9.99 -3.60
N ALA A 126 11.62 11.20 -3.79
CA ALA A 126 10.30 11.60 -3.30
C ALA A 126 9.18 10.84 -4.02
N LEU A 127 9.24 10.72 -5.35
CA LEU A 127 8.30 9.92 -6.15
C LEU A 127 8.28 8.45 -5.69
N ASN A 128 9.47 7.84 -5.54
CA ASN A 128 9.57 6.46 -5.06
C ASN A 128 8.92 6.27 -3.68
N ARG A 129 9.11 7.23 -2.76
CA ARG A 129 8.49 7.20 -1.44
C ARG A 129 6.97 7.24 -1.55
N GLN A 130 6.42 8.18 -2.31
CA GLN A 130 4.97 8.32 -2.49
C GLN A 130 4.36 7.07 -3.15
N LEU A 131 5.00 6.50 -4.17
CA LEU A 131 4.53 5.26 -4.79
C LEU A 131 4.57 4.07 -3.82
N ASN A 132 5.56 4.00 -2.92
CA ASN A 132 5.60 2.98 -1.87
C ASN A 132 4.47 3.16 -0.84
N GLU A 133 4.12 4.38 -0.47
CA GLU A 133 2.98 4.67 0.43
C GLU A 133 1.65 4.26 -0.22
N ILE A 134 1.45 4.61 -1.50
CA ILE A 134 0.31 4.15 -2.31
C ILE A 134 0.25 2.62 -2.33
N GLN A 135 1.37 1.95 -2.57
CA GLN A 135 1.45 0.49 -2.58
C GLN A 135 1.02 -0.14 -1.25
N GLN A 136 1.41 0.45 -0.11
CA GLN A 136 0.97 -0.04 1.20
C GLN A 136 -0.55 0.01 1.34
N THR A 137 -1.17 1.12 0.91
CA THR A 137 -2.63 1.28 0.90
C THR A 137 -3.31 0.26 -0.03
N LEU A 138 -2.76 0.04 -1.23
CA LEU A 138 -3.25 -0.96 -2.18
C LEU A 138 -3.17 -2.38 -1.61
N ASN A 139 -2.07 -2.73 -0.94
CA ASN A 139 -1.90 -4.05 -0.31
C ASN A 139 -2.90 -4.32 0.83
N GLN A 140 -3.44 -3.27 1.47
CA GLN A 140 -4.50 -3.40 2.47
C GLN A 140 -5.90 -3.54 1.86
N SER A 141 -6.10 -2.97 0.67
CA SER A 141 -7.42 -2.87 0.03
C SER A 141 -7.69 -3.98 -1.00
N ILE A 142 -6.63 -4.61 -1.54
CA ILE A 142 -6.73 -5.63 -2.57
C ILE A 142 -6.51 -7.01 -1.97
N THR A 143 -7.54 -7.85 -2.09
CA THR A 143 -7.60 -9.19 -1.47
C THR A 143 -7.18 -10.31 -2.41
N VAL A 144 -7.04 -10.03 -3.71
CA VAL A 144 -6.63 -11.00 -4.73
C VAL A 144 -5.14 -10.90 -5.06
N ASN A 145 -4.59 -11.93 -5.69
CA ASN A 145 -3.20 -11.89 -6.15
C ASN A 145 -3.05 -10.95 -7.35
N LEU A 146 -2.01 -10.11 -7.30
CA LEU A 146 -1.61 -9.26 -8.41
C LEU A 146 -0.19 -9.59 -8.85
N SER A 147 0.09 -9.43 -10.14
CA SER A 147 1.46 -9.31 -10.62
C SER A 147 2.04 -7.94 -10.22
N ASN A 148 3.36 -7.81 -10.34
CA ASN A 148 4.01 -6.53 -10.11
C ASN A 148 3.55 -5.46 -11.13
N HIS A 149 3.32 -5.85 -12.39
CA HIS A 149 2.79 -4.96 -13.44
C HIS A 149 1.37 -4.47 -13.10
N GLN A 150 0.49 -5.36 -12.63
CA GLN A 150 -0.85 -4.98 -12.20
C GLN A 150 -0.83 -4.00 -11.02
N LEU A 151 -0.02 -4.28 -10.02
CA LEU A 151 0.16 -3.38 -8.88
C LEU A 151 0.70 -2.01 -9.31
N SER A 152 1.71 -2.00 -10.20
CA SER A 152 2.33 -0.79 -10.71
C SER A 152 1.37 0.07 -11.52
N ALA A 153 0.53 -0.55 -12.35
CA ALA A 153 -0.49 0.17 -13.12
C ALA A 153 -1.51 0.87 -12.20
N ILE A 154 -1.99 0.16 -11.18
CA ILE A 154 -2.94 0.73 -10.21
C ILE A 154 -2.24 1.82 -9.36
N ALA A 155 -0.98 1.65 -9.01
CA ALA A 155 -0.22 2.65 -8.27
C ALA A 155 -0.04 3.95 -9.08
N SER A 156 0.25 3.85 -10.40
CA SER A 156 0.30 5.01 -11.30
C SER A 156 -1.03 5.74 -11.40
N LEU A 157 -2.15 4.99 -11.54
CA LEU A 157 -3.48 5.57 -11.53
C LEU A 157 -3.76 6.29 -10.20
N SER A 158 -3.47 5.62 -9.07
CA SER A 158 -3.70 6.19 -7.73
C SER A 158 -2.85 7.44 -7.46
N PHE A 159 -1.63 7.50 -8.01
CA PHE A 159 -0.79 8.70 -7.96
C PHE A 159 -1.48 9.90 -8.61
N ASN A 160 -2.09 9.69 -9.78
CA ASN A 160 -2.72 10.76 -10.55
C ASN A 160 -4.11 11.18 -10.03
N VAL A 161 -4.92 10.23 -9.56
CA VAL A 161 -6.33 10.52 -9.15
C VAL A 161 -6.49 10.65 -7.64
N GLY A 162 -5.46 10.35 -6.86
CA GLY A 162 -5.48 10.36 -5.40
C GLY A 162 -5.78 8.99 -4.80
N VAL A 163 -5.31 8.77 -3.56
CA VAL A 163 -5.46 7.50 -2.83
C VAL A 163 -6.91 7.18 -2.42
N ASP A 164 -7.76 8.17 -2.30
CA ASP A 164 -9.19 8.00 -1.96
C ASP A 164 -9.95 7.17 -3.02
N PHE A 165 -9.42 7.15 -4.24
CA PHE A 165 -9.86 6.26 -5.31
C PHE A 165 -9.87 4.79 -4.87
N ILE A 166 -8.89 4.35 -4.07
CA ILE A 166 -8.65 2.94 -3.74
C ILE A 166 -9.85 2.33 -3.01
N GLY A 167 -10.41 3.05 -2.03
CA GLY A 167 -11.49 2.52 -1.17
C GLY A 167 -12.83 2.32 -1.88
N ASN A 168 -13.14 3.10 -2.92
CA ASN A 168 -14.50 3.21 -3.47
C ASN A 168 -14.62 2.92 -4.97
N SER A 169 -13.52 2.69 -5.69
CA SER A 169 -13.57 2.54 -7.14
C SER A 169 -14.19 1.21 -7.59
N THR A 170 -14.87 1.27 -8.74
CA THR A 170 -15.37 0.07 -9.43
C THR A 170 -14.20 -0.84 -9.87
N LEU A 171 -13.04 -0.27 -10.18
CA LEU A 171 -11.83 -1.01 -10.51
C LEU A 171 -11.45 -1.96 -9.38
N ILE A 172 -11.30 -1.45 -8.15
CA ILE A 172 -10.91 -2.28 -6.98
C ILE A 172 -12.01 -3.31 -6.66
N LYS A 173 -13.29 -2.95 -6.78
CA LYS A 173 -14.40 -3.88 -6.57
C LYS A 173 -14.37 -5.05 -7.56
N LYS A 174 -14.21 -4.78 -8.86
CA LYS A 174 -14.09 -5.80 -9.91
C LYS A 174 -12.87 -6.69 -9.67
N LEU A 175 -11.73 -6.08 -9.36
CA LEU A 175 -10.49 -6.77 -9.08
C LEU A 175 -10.64 -7.75 -7.93
N ASN A 176 -11.20 -7.30 -6.79
CA ASN A 176 -11.44 -8.15 -5.62
C ASN A 176 -12.48 -9.26 -5.87
N ALA A 177 -13.33 -9.09 -6.88
CA ALA A 177 -14.22 -10.13 -7.37
C ALA A 177 -13.54 -11.12 -8.35
N GLY A 178 -12.25 -10.93 -8.67
CA GLY A 178 -11.50 -11.75 -9.62
C GLY A 178 -11.71 -11.37 -11.09
N ASP A 179 -12.45 -10.30 -11.38
CA ASP A 179 -12.67 -9.78 -12.74
C ASP A 179 -11.52 -8.86 -13.16
N TYR A 180 -10.38 -9.44 -13.52
CA TYR A 180 -9.19 -8.68 -13.94
C TYR A 180 -9.41 -7.93 -15.26
N ASN A 181 -10.13 -8.52 -16.20
CA ASN A 181 -10.41 -7.86 -17.48
C ASN A 181 -11.35 -6.67 -17.30
N GLY A 182 -12.42 -6.84 -16.53
CA GLY A 182 -13.31 -5.75 -16.20
C GLY A 182 -12.63 -4.66 -15.37
N ALA A 183 -11.68 -5.00 -14.49
CA ALA A 183 -10.86 -4.03 -13.77
C ALA A 183 -9.94 -3.24 -14.72
N ALA A 184 -9.34 -3.91 -15.72
CA ALA A 184 -8.53 -3.26 -16.74
C ALA A 184 -9.33 -2.22 -17.55
N ASP A 185 -10.57 -2.51 -17.88
CA ASP A 185 -11.42 -1.58 -18.63
C ASP A 185 -11.83 -0.35 -17.81
N GLU A 186 -11.84 -0.44 -16.50
CA GLU A 186 -12.16 0.70 -15.61
C GLU A 186 -11.08 1.80 -15.65
N PHE A 187 -9.82 1.49 -16.02
CA PHE A 187 -8.81 2.53 -16.20
C PHE A 187 -9.29 3.61 -17.17
N LEU A 188 -9.89 3.23 -18.29
CA LEU A 188 -10.30 4.14 -19.36
C LEU A 188 -11.37 5.17 -18.93
N ARG A 189 -12.03 4.95 -17.81
CA ARG A 189 -13.06 5.88 -17.29
C ARG A 189 -12.47 7.11 -16.58
N TRP A 190 -11.16 7.10 -16.29
CA TRP A 190 -10.45 8.17 -15.56
C TRP A 190 -9.72 9.13 -16.52
N ASP A 191 -10.31 9.39 -17.67
CA ASP A 191 -9.75 10.20 -18.75
C ASP A 191 -10.32 11.63 -18.81
N LYS A 192 -11.06 12.06 -17.77
CA LYS A 192 -11.76 13.35 -17.75
C LYS A 192 -11.27 14.24 -16.62
N ALA A 193 -11.22 15.54 -16.90
CA ALA A 193 -11.00 16.58 -15.90
C ALA A 193 -12.25 17.45 -15.73
N ASN A 194 -12.43 18.05 -14.58
CA ASN A 194 -13.50 19.01 -14.33
C ASN A 194 -13.05 20.40 -14.78
N ILE A 195 -13.66 20.89 -15.85
CA ILE A 195 -13.41 22.23 -16.40
C ILE A 195 -14.71 23.05 -16.26
N GLY A 196 -14.70 24.02 -15.37
CA GLY A 196 -15.85 24.88 -15.13
C GLY A 196 -17.14 24.14 -14.71
N GLY A 197 -17.00 23.06 -13.92
CA GLY A 197 -18.12 22.24 -13.45
C GLY A 197 -18.57 21.14 -14.41
N LYS A 198 -17.93 20.98 -15.57
CA LYS A 198 -18.21 19.93 -16.56
C LYS A 198 -17.06 18.94 -16.65
N LEU A 199 -17.38 17.65 -16.73
CA LEU A 199 -16.38 16.61 -17.01
C LEU A 199 -16.05 16.61 -18.51
N VAL A 200 -14.82 16.97 -18.85
CA VAL A 200 -14.32 17.04 -20.23
C VAL A 200 -13.22 15.98 -20.39
N GLN A 201 -13.29 15.22 -21.47
CA GLN A 201 -12.27 14.25 -21.80
C GLN A 201 -10.97 14.96 -22.19
N MET A 202 -9.86 14.52 -21.60
CA MET A 202 -8.53 15.09 -21.83
C MET A 202 -7.66 14.10 -22.60
N PRO A 203 -7.15 14.47 -23.79
CA PRO A 203 -6.33 13.55 -24.60
C PRO A 203 -5.07 13.03 -23.87
N GLY A 204 -4.47 13.85 -22.99
CA GLY A 204 -3.34 13.45 -22.16
C GLY A 204 -3.72 12.34 -21.16
N LEU A 205 -4.83 12.54 -20.44
CA LEU A 205 -5.34 11.53 -19.52
C LEU A 205 -5.75 10.25 -20.25
N ALA A 206 -6.39 10.35 -21.42
CA ALA A 206 -6.77 9.18 -22.21
C ALA A 206 -5.54 8.34 -22.62
N ARG A 207 -4.44 8.98 -23.08
CA ARG A 207 -3.19 8.27 -23.38
C ARG A 207 -2.58 7.60 -22.13
N ARG A 208 -2.56 8.31 -21.00
CA ARG A 208 -2.06 7.76 -19.73
C ARG A 208 -2.86 6.53 -19.30
N ARG A 209 -4.18 6.59 -19.32
CA ARG A 209 -5.06 5.44 -18.98
C ARG A 209 -4.84 4.25 -19.90
N GLN A 210 -4.57 4.48 -21.18
CA GLN A 210 -4.22 3.39 -22.09
C GLN A 210 -2.89 2.74 -21.75
N ALA A 211 -1.85 3.53 -21.43
CA ALA A 211 -0.56 3.01 -21.02
C ALA A 211 -0.66 2.18 -19.70
N GLU A 212 -1.38 2.70 -18.72
CA GLU A 212 -1.64 2.01 -17.45
C GLU A 212 -2.44 0.72 -17.65
N ARG A 213 -3.48 0.75 -18.49
CA ARG A 213 -4.26 -0.45 -18.85
C ARG A 213 -3.40 -1.50 -19.54
N GLN A 214 -2.52 -1.10 -20.46
CA GLN A 214 -1.61 -2.02 -21.12
C GLN A 214 -0.63 -2.66 -20.15
N LEU A 215 -0.05 -1.87 -19.24
CA LEU A 215 0.81 -2.40 -18.19
C LEU A 215 0.05 -3.40 -17.31
N PHE A 216 -1.18 -3.11 -16.94
CA PHE A 216 -2.03 -4.00 -16.13
C PHE A 216 -2.30 -5.34 -16.83
N LEU A 217 -2.54 -5.32 -18.15
CA LEU A 217 -2.83 -6.51 -18.95
C LEU A 217 -1.56 -7.31 -19.31
N ASN A 218 -0.37 -6.70 -19.25
CA ASN A 218 0.92 -7.36 -19.41
C ASN A 218 1.35 -8.08 -18.12
N ALA A 219 0.39 -8.68 -17.42
CA ALA A 219 0.71 -9.52 -16.27
C ALA A 219 1.79 -10.55 -16.67
N ASP A 220 2.81 -10.69 -15.80
CA ASP A 220 3.97 -11.55 -16.03
C ASP A 220 3.53 -12.91 -16.59
N ARG A 221 4.00 -13.20 -17.81
CA ARG A 221 3.87 -14.50 -18.44
C ARG A 221 4.90 -15.45 -17.88
#